data_928bde6c679e2fbaf041eb0debf41c5b
#
_entry.id   928bde6c679e2fbaf041eb0debf41c5b
#
_cell.length_a   1.000
_cell.length_b   1.000
_cell.length_c   1.000
_cell.angle_alpha   90.00
_cell.angle_beta   90.00
_cell.angle_gamma   90.00
#
_symmetry.space_group_name_H-M   'P 1'
#
loop_
_entity.id
_entity.type
_entity.pdbx_description
1 polymer ?
#
loop_
_entity_poly.entity_id
_entity_poly.type
_entity_poly.pdbx_seq_one_letter_code
_entity_poly.pdbx_strand_id
1 'polypeptide(L)'
;MVGYKNERYLNFGRTAAKLDDVVNYIPARISAALMIAAAYGPGKQFSGKDALRIFKRDRYNHASPNSAQTEAVMAGALQVQLAGDAWYFGKLHKKPTIGDPVREMELLDIRRSHKLLYGTAMLGLILGIILRILVL
;
A
#
# COMPACT_ATOMS: atom_id res chain seq x y z
N MET A 1 -14.70 11.18 -8.90
CA MET A 1 -13.97 11.83 -7.79
C MET A 1 -13.28 13.08 -8.34
N VAL A 2 -13.26 14.17 -7.55
CA VAL A 2 -12.73 15.49 -7.98
C VAL A 2 -11.24 15.48 -8.32
N GLY A 3 -10.45 14.56 -7.76
CA GLY A 3 -9.01 14.43 -8.03
C GLY A 3 -8.63 13.75 -9.35
N TYR A 4 -9.58 13.19 -10.09
CA TYR A 4 -9.30 12.62 -11.41
C TYR A 4 -9.13 13.72 -12.47
N LYS A 5 -8.24 13.46 -13.45
CA LYS A 5 -8.05 14.34 -14.62
C LYS A 5 -9.35 14.37 -15.45
N ASN A 6 -10.22 15.32 -15.13
CA ASN A 6 -11.46 15.59 -15.82
C ASN A 6 -11.35 17.02 -16.37
N GLU A 7 -11.69 17.26 -17.63
CA GLU A 7 -11.60 18.57 -18.27
C GLU A 7 -12.30 19.68 -17.47
N ARG A 8 -13.48 19.37 -16.88
CA ARG A 8 -14.27 20.30 -16.09
C ARG A 8 -13.60 20.72 -14.77
N TYR A 9 -12.79 19.85 -14.15
CA TYR A 9 -12.20 20.07 -12.83
C TYR A 9 -10.67 19.97 -12.83
N LEU A 10 -10.02 20.21 -13.98
CA LEU A 10 -8.59 19.97 -14.16
C LEU A 10 -7.74 20.70 -13.10
N ASN A 11 -8.02 21.98 -12.86
CA ASN A 11 -7.28 22.80 -11.91
C ASN A 11 -7.68 22.52 -10.45
N PHE A 12 -8.98 22.45 -10.17
CA PHE A 12 -9.49 22.18 -8.84
C PHE A 12 -9.18 20.76 -8.38
N GLY A 13 -9.35 19.78 -9.25
CA GLY A 13 -9.01 18.39 -8.98
C GLY A 13 -7.51 18.18 -8.74
N ARG A 14 -6.65 18.93 -9.43
CA ARG A 14 -5.19 18.91 -9.22
C ARG A 14 -4.82 19.42 -7.82
N THR A 15 -5.48 20.46 -7.33
CA THR A 15 -5.25 21.00 -5.99
C THR A 15 -5.70 19.99 -4.92
N ALA A 16 -6.89 19.41 -5.08
CA ALA A 16 -7.40 18.37 -4.20
C ALA A 16 -6.48 17.14 -4.14
N ALA A 17 -5.97 16.68 -5.29
CA ALA A 17 -5.03 15.56 -5.34
C ALA A 17 -3.70 15.86 -4.65
N LYS A 18 -3.16 17.07 -4.80
CA LYS A 18 -1.93 17.47 -4.10
C LYS A 18 -2.13 17.56 -2.59
N LEU A 19 -3.28 18.09 -2.15
CA LEU A 19 -3.61 18.14 -0.73
C LEU A 19 -3.72 16.73 -0.14
N ASP A 20 -4.40 15.84 -0.85
CA ASP A 20 -4.49 14.42 -0.48
C ASP A 20 -3.11 13.77 -0.35
N ASP A 21 -2.22 14.00 -1.31
CA ASP A 21 -0.85 13.48 -1.27
C ASP A 21 -0.07 13.99 -0.05
N VAL A 22 -0.24 15.25 0.34
CA VAL A 22 0.43 15.84 1.52
C VAL A 22 -0.14 15.28 2.82
N VAL A 23 -1.46 15.24 2.97
CA VAL A 23 -2.13 14.75 4.19
C VAL A 23 -1.84 13.27 4.42
N ASN A 24 -1.83 12.47 3.36
CA ASN A 24 -1.58 11.04 3.44
C ASN A 24 -0.08 10.66 3.49
N TYR A 25 0.83 11.63 3.38
CA TYR A 25 2.26 11.34 3.31
C TYR A 25 2.80 10.59 4.53
N ILE A 26 2.53 11.09 5.74
CA ILE A 26 2.95 10.46 7.00
C ILE A 26 2.15 9.19 7.29
N PRO A 27 0.80 9.21 7.23
CA PRO A 27 -0.02 8.02 7.47
C PRO A 27 0.36 6.82 6.59
N ALA A 28 0.63 7.02 5.30
CA ALA A 28 1.00 5.94 4.39
C ALA A 28 2.31 5.24 4.81
N ARG A 29 3.28 5.98 5.31
CA ARG A 29 4.58 5.45 5.76
C ARG A 29 4.47 4.73 7.09
N ILE A 30 3.71 5.27 8.02
CA ILE A 30 3.39 4.61 9.30
C ILE A 30 2.66 3.30 9.02
N SER A 31 1.64 3.31 8.17
CA SER A 31 0.89 2.11 7.79
C SER A 31 1.79 1.05 7.15
N ALA A 32 2.69 1.44 6.26
CA ALA A 32 3.64 0.52 5.65
C ALA A 32 4.59 -0.10 6.69
N ALA A 33 5.12 0.70 7.62
CA ALA A 33 5.99 0.20 8.69
C ALA A 33 5.26 -0.79 9.61
N LEU A 34 4.03 -0.48 10.01
CA LEU A 34 3.19 -1.36 10.82
C LEU A 34 2.82 -2.64 10.05
N MET A 35 2.57 -2.55 8.75
CA MET A 35 2.27 -3.70 7.91
C MET A 35 3.49 -4.61 7.74
N ILE A 36 4.69 -4.07 7.60
CA ILE A 36 5.94 -4.84 7.63
C ILE A 36 6.07 -5.58 8.97
N ALA A 37 5.86 -4.88 10.09
CA ALA A 37 5.89 -5.50 11.41
C ALA A 37 4.86 -6.63 11.55
N ALA A 38 3.63 -6.41 11.06
CA ALA A 38 2.59 -7.43 11.04
C ALA A 38 2.96 -8.66 10.18
N ALA A 39 3.68 -8.44 9.06
CA ALA A 39 4.14 -9.53 8.19
C ALA A 39 5.25 -10.39 8.83
N TYR A 40 5.97 -9.86 9.82
CA TYR A 40 6.89 -10.63 10.67
C TYR A 40 6.19 -11.37 11.83
N GLY A 41 4.89 -11.17 12.00
CA GLY A 41 4.10 -11.81 13.05
C GLY A 41 4.08 -13.33 12.93
N PRO A 42 3.54 -14.02 13.95
CA PRO A 42 3.52 -15.48 14.01
C PRO A 42 2.67 -16.07 12.90
N GLY A 43 3.27 -16.98 12.12
CA GLY A 43 2.62 -17.74 11.05
C GLY A 43 3.42 -17.74 9.76
N LYS A 44 3.32 -18.85 9.02
CA LYS A 44 4.01 -19.02 7.72
C LYS A 44 3.25 -18.41 6.53
N GLN A 45 2.24 -17.58 6.80
CA GLN A 45 1.37 -17.03 5.74
C GLN A 45 1.97 -15.83 5.03
N PHE A 46 2.93 -15.13 5.68
CA PHE A 46 3.54 -13.92 5.17
C PHE A 46 5.06 -13.99 5.22
N SER A 47 5.71 -13.37 4.23
CA SER A 47 7.15 -13.18 4.22
C SER A 47 7.49 -11.74 4.66
N GLY A 48 7.77 -11.53 5.94
CA GLY A 48 8.20 -10.21 6.45
C GLY A 48 9.49 -9.74 5.80
N LYS A 49 10.42 -10.67 5.50
CA LYS A 49 11.68 -10.37 4.80
C LYS A 49 11.42 -9.82 3.38
N ASP A 50 10.55 -10.48 2.61
CA ASP A 50 10.21 -10.02 1.28
C ASP A 50 9.36 -8.75 1.31
N ALA A 51 8.46 -8.60 2.29
CA ALA A 51 7.71 -7.36 2.52
C ALA A 51 8.65 -6.15 2.65
N LEU A 52 9.69 -6.26 3.48
CA LEU A 52 10.68 -5.20 3.66
C LEU A 52 11.54 -4.99 2.40
N ARG A 53 11.95 -6.06 1.73
CA ARG A 53 12.76 -6.01 0.50
C ARG A 53 12.02 -5.30 -0.62
N ILE A 54 10.77 -5.72 -0.90
CA ILE A 54 9.94 -5.14 -1.96
C ILE A 54 9.56 -3.70 -1.61
N PHE A 55 9.21 -3.41 -0.35
CA PHE A 55 8.97 -2.03 0.09
C PHE A 55 10.15 -1.11 -0.24
N LYS A 56 11.37 -1.49 0.08
CA LYS A 56 12.56 -0.66 -0.20
C LYS A 56 12.77 -0.43 -1.70
N ARG A 57 12.46 -1.41 -2.55
CA ARG A 57 12.65 -1.35 -3.99
C ARG A 57 11.52 -0.61 -4.71
N ASP A 58 10.26 -0.94 -4.38
CA ASP A 58 9.10 -0.62 -5.24
C ASP A 58 8.15 0.44 -4.67
N ARG A 59 8.38 0.94 -3.45
CA ARG A 59 7.47 1.90 -2.78
C ARG A 59 7.22 3.21 -3.55
N TYR A 60 7.90 3.44 -4.63
CA TYR A 60 7.72 4.61 -5.51
C TYR A 60 7.20 4.23 -6.90
N ASN A 61 6.88 2.97 -7.15
CA ASN A 61 6.39 2.48 -8.43
C ASN A 61 4.89 2.77 -8.63
N HIS A 62 4.43 3.96 -8.26
CA HIS A 62 3.06 4.43 -8.46
C HIS A 62 3.04 5.94 -8.71
N ALA A 63 2.00 6.42 -9.44
CA ALA A 63 1.84 7.85 -9.73
C ALA A 63 1.60 8.70 -8.47
N SER A 64 0.90 8.16 -7.45
CA SER A 64 0.78 8.77 -6.13
C SER A 64 1.96 8.35 -5.25
N PRO A 65 2.59 9.28 -4.51
CA PRO A 65 3.72 8.98 -3.63
C PRO A 65 3.33 8.12 -2.41
N ASN A 66 2.04 7.91 -2.19
CA ASN A 66 1.48 7.24 -1.01
C ASN A 66 0.95 5.82 -1.31
N SER A 67 0.39 5.59 -2.51
CA SER A 67 -0.27 4.31 -2.84
C SER A 67 0.69 3.13 -2.79
N ALA A 68 1.85 3.22 -3.44
CA ALA A 68 2.81 2.11 -3.48
C ALA A 68 3.44 1.79 -2.12
N GLN A 69 3.29 2.62 -1.09
CA GLN A 69 3.87 2.35 0.23
C GLN A 69 3.35 1.01 0.81
N THR A 70 2.05 0.87 0.91
CA THR A 70 1.41 -0.35 1.44
C THR A 70 1.26 -1.44 0.38
N GLU A 71 1.08 -1.08 -0.91
CA GLU A 71 1.02 -2.04 -2.02
C GLU A 71 2.32 -2.84 -2.13
N ALA A 72 3.48 -2.19 -2.02
CA ALA A 72 4.76 -2.87 -2.06
C ALA A 72 4.98 -3.82 -0.87
N VAL A 73 4.52 -3.42 0.32
CA VAL A 73 4.56 -4.31 1.49
C VAL A 73 3.66 -5.53 1.27
N MET A 74 2.44 -5.32 0.78
CA MET A 74 1.49 -6.40 0.53
C MET A 74 2.01 -7.37 -0.53
N ALA A 75 2.52 -6.84 -1.66
CA ALA A 75 3.11 -7.65 -2.73
C ALA A 75 4.25 -8.54 -2.21
N GLY A 76 5.16 -7.96 -1.42
CA GLY A 76 6.25 -8.70 -0.81
C GLY A 76 5.80 -9.72 0.24
N ALA A 77 4.88 -9.34 1.13
CA ALA A 77 4.36 -10.22 2.17
C ALA A 77 3.66 -11.46 1.61
N LEU A 78 2.91 -11.28 0.52
CA LEU A 78 2.18 -12.35 -0.17
C LEU A 78 3.03 -13.06 -1.26
N GLN A 79 4.21 -12.53 -1.59
CA GLN A 79 5.09 -13.03 -2.65
C GLN A 79 4.41 -13.09 -4.03
N VAL A 80 3.62 -12.07 -4.34
CA VAL A 80 2.90 -11.91 -5.61
C VAL A 80 3.30 -10.61 -6.31
N GLN A 81 3.07 -10.53 -7.61
CA GLN A 81 3.24 -9.30 -8.38
C GLN A 81 1.90 -8.57 -8.49
N LEU A 82 1.91 -7.27 -8.21
CA LEU A 82 0.76 -6.38 -8.32
C LEU A 82 1.02 -5.30 -9.39
N ALA A 83 -0.04 -4.56 -9.73
CA ALA A 83 -0.02 -3.48 -10.71
C ALA A 83 0.38 -3.95 -12.13
N GLY A 84 1.16 -3.17 -12.88
CA GLY A 84 1.49 -3.46 -14.27
C GLY A 84 0.53 -2.83 -15.27
N ASP A 85 0.68 -3.19 -16.52
CA ASP A 85 -0.08 -2.63 -17.63
C ASP A 85 -1.58 -2.86 -17.47
N ALA A 86 -2.39 -1.86 -17.79
CA ALA A 86 -3.84 -1.94 -17.68
C ALA A 86 -4.54 -1.23 -18.84
N TRP A 87 -5.68 -1.78 -19.27
CA TRP A 87 -6.50 -1.21 -20.31
C TRP A 87 -7.55 -0.26 -19.71
N TYR A 88 -7.53 1.00 -20.15
CA TYR A 88 -8.54 2.00 -19.81
C TYR A 88 -9.14 2.58 -21.07
N PHE A 89 -10.46 2.48 -21.23
CA PHE A 89 -11.18 3.01 -22.40
C PHE A 89 -10.57 2.57 -23.76
N GLY A 90 -10.18 1.31 -23.88
CA GLY A 90 -9.59 0.74 -25.09
C GLY A 90 -8.14 1.12 -25.37
N LYS A 91 -7.46 1.83 -24.44
CA LYS A 91 -6.04 2.19 -24.55
C LYS A 91 -5.21 1.47 -23.51
N LEU A 92 -4.08 0.90 -23.92
CA LEU A 92 -3.11 0.29 -23.02
C LEU A 92 -2.31 1.39 -22.30
N HIS A 93 -2.39 1.40 -20.98
CA HIS A 93 -1.58 2.25 -20.13
C HIS A 93 -0.46 1.42 -19.50
N LYS A 94 0.77 1.67 -19.91
CA LYS A 94 1.95 1.05 -19.30
C LYS A 94 2.15 1.59 -17.89
N LYS A 95 2.27 0.69 -16.93
CA LYS A 95 2.52 1.02 -15.51
C LYS A 95 3.61 0.10 -14.96
N PRO A 96 4.45 0.58 -14.06
CA PRO A 96 5.42 -0.27 -13.39
C PRO A 96 4.70 -1.35 -12.58
N THR A 97 5.34 -2.49 -12.46
CA THR A 97 4.91 -3.58 -11.57
C THR A 97 5.44 -3.34 -10.16
N ILE A 98 4.78 -3.93 -9.18
CA ILE A 98 5.13 -3.89 -7.76
C ILE A 98 5.22 -5.34 -7.26
N GLY A 99 6.34 -5.72 -6.67
CA GLY A 99 6.59 -7.09 -6.24
C GLY A 99 7.18 -7.98 -7.31
N ASP A 100 7.46 -9.22 -6.92
CA ASP A 100 8.00 -10.26 -7.79
C ASP A 100 6.94 -11.37 -8.01
N PRO A 101 6.83 -11.94 -9.21
CA PRO A 101 5.90 -13.03 -9.49
C PRO A 101 6.46 -14.36 -8.96
N VAL A 102 6.66 -14.47 -7.64
CA VAL A 102 7.18 -15.70 -7.01
C VAL A 102 6.15 -16.83 -7.10
N ARG A 103 4.87 -16.47 -7.01
CA ARG A 103 3.74 -17.37 -7.23
C ARG A 103 2.57 -16.65 -7.89
N GLU A 104 1.66 -17.40 -8.45
CA GLU A 104 0.41 -16.85 -8.97
C GLU A 104 -0.52 -16.39 -7.85
N MET A 105 -1.36 -15.40 -8.17
CA MET A 105 -2.36 -14.88 -7.25
C MET A 105 -3.54 -15.83 -7.14
N GLU A 106 -4.00 -16.10 -5.93
CA GLU A 106 -5.10 -17.00 -5.61
C GLU A 106 -6.27 -16.26 -4.96
N LEU A 107 -7.49 -16.81 -5.03
CA LEU A 107 -8.64 -16.25 -4.29
C LEU A 107 -8.42 -16.20 -2.78
N LEU A 108 -7.59 -17.08 -2.23
CA LEU A 108 -7.19 -17.06 -0.82
C LEU A 108 -6.39 -15.81 -0.44
N ASP A 109 -5.76 -15.13 -1.41
CA ASP A 109 -5.00 -13.90 -1.12
C ASP A 109 -5.88 -12.75 -0.67
N ILE A 110 -7.17 -12.77 -1.02
CA ILE A 110 -8.15 -11.84 -0.45
C ILE A 110 -8.25 -12.03 1.06
N ARG A 111 -8.32 -13.27 1.54
CA ARG A 111 -8.36 -13.56 2.99
C ARG A 111 -7.02 -13.28 3.68
N ARG A 112 -5.91 -13.59 3.00
CA ARG A 112 -4.56 -13.30 3.50
C ARG A 112 -4.35 -11.78 3.63
N SER A 113 -4.75 -11.00 2.63
CA SER A 113 -4.64 -9.53 2.69
C SER A 113 -5.48 -8.95 3.83
N HIS A 114 -6.70 -9.45 4.07
CA HIS A 114 -7.51 -9.02 5.22
C HIS A 114 -6.82 -9.34 6.56
N LYS A 115 -6.23 -10.52 6.71
CA LYS A 115 -5.50 -10.87 7.95
C LYS A 115 -4.33 -9.92 8.20
N LEU A 116 -3.56 -9.60 7.14
CA LEU A 116 -2.45 -8.65 7.25
C LEU A 116 -2.95 -7.25 7.58
N LEU A 117 -4.05 -6.81 6.96
CA LEU A 117 -4.70 -5.54 7.25
C LEU A 117 -5.16 -5.44 8.71
N TYR A 118 -5.86 -6.46 9.23
CA TYR A 118 -6.28 -6.49 10.64
C TYR A 118 -5.09 -6.51 11.60
N GLY A 119 -4.04 -7.28 11.31
CA GLY A 119 -2.80 -7.26 12.08
C GLY A 119 -2.17 -5.88 12.13
N THR A 120 -2.13 -5.20 11.00
CA THR A 120 -1.64 -3.81 10.88
C THR A 120 -2.49 -2.84 11.71
N ALA A 121 -3.82 -2.95 11.62
CA ALA A 121 -4.76 -2.10 12.35
C ALA A 121 -4.63 -2.30 13.87
N MET A 122 -4.47 -3.54 14.33
CA MET A 122 -4.25 -3.86 15.75
C MET A 122 -2.94 -3.24 16.26
N LEU A 123 -1.85 -3.34 15.50
CA LEU A 123 -0.59 -2.69 15.87
C LEU A 123 -0.73 -1.17 15.90
N GLY A 124 -1.47 -0.58 14.96
CA GLY A 124 -1.75 0.85 14.95
C GLY A 124 -2.57 1.30 16.16
N LEU A 125 -3.58 0.52 16.56
CA LEU A 125 -4.39 0.79 17.76
C LEU A 125 -3.53 0.73 19.03
N ILE A 126 -2.70 -0.30 19.16
CA ILE A 126 -1.79 -0.44 20.31
C ILE A 126 -0.83 0.75 20.37
N LEU A 127 -0.22 1.12 19.24
CA LEU A 127 0.66 2.29 19.17
C LEU A 127 -0.07 3.58 19.58
N GLY A 128 -1.29 3.78 19.10
CA GLY A 128 -2.11 4.94 19.45
C GLY A 128 -2.44 5.01 20.95
N ILE A 129 -2.79 3.87 21.57
CA ILE A 129 -3.03 3.78 23.03
C ILE A 129 -1.76 4.11 23.80
N ILE A 130 -0.62 3.52 23.42
CA ILE A 130 0.66 3.79 24.07
C ILE A 130 1.01 5.27 23.99
N LEU A 131 0.93 5.87 22.82
CA LEU A 131 1.20 7.31 22.65
C LEU A 131 0.27 8.18 23.48
N ARG A 132 -1.02 7.83 23.57
CA ARG A 132 -1.98 8.54 24.42
C ARG A 132 -1.60 8.48 25.90
N ILE A 133 -1.18 7.32 26.39
CA ILE A 133 -0.76 7.15 27.80
C ILE A 133 0.51 7.94 28.12
N LEU A 134 1.43 8.03 27.15
CA LEU A 134 2.70 8.73 27.36
C LEU A 134 2.57 10.26 27.31
N VAL A 135 1.50 10.79 26.68
CA VAL A 135 1.26 12.24 26.52
C VAL A 135 0.31 12.79 27.59
N LEU A 136 -0.45 11.92 28.28
CA LEU A 136 -1.33 12.28 29.39
C LEU A 136 -0.66 12.01 30.75
#